data_65b7821fc35d67b2542bb57f5681a82d
#
_entry.id   65b7821fc35d67b2542bb57f5681a82d
#
_cell.length_a   1.000
_cell.length_b   1.000
_cell.length_c   1.000
_cell.angle_alpha   90.00
_cell.angle_beta   90.00
_cell.angle_gamma   90.00
#
_symmetry.space_group_name_H-M   'P 1'
#
loop_
_entity.id
_entity.type
_entity.pdbx_description
1 polymer ?
#
loop_
_entity_poly.entity_id
_entity_poly.type
_entity_poly.pdbx_seq_one_letter_code
_entity_poly.pdbx_strand_id
1 'polypeptide(L)'
;MSEAIYIVSGARTPMGGLMGDLAPVTAPQLGSTAIKAAVERSGLDGDKVDEVFMGCVLPAGLKQCPARQASRYAGLPDQVGAVTVNKACGSGMQATIFGIDSIRAGTNSVAIAGGLESMSNAPHLMPSGRAGQRLGHTHLYDHMFMDGLEDAYTGGAMGSFAQKTADEYGITREAMDEFAIQSLTRAKNAIEQGLLQAETAAVEVKTRRDVVTVVDDEQPHKGRVDKIPSLRPAFAKEGTITAANASSISDGASALILASESAVKEHGLKPMAKIIAHARASRDPAEFTLAPVDAISSLMEKTGWSASDVDLWEINEAFAMVTMLAMQAHGLDPNKVNVHGGACAQGHPIGSTGSRIIVTLMHAMHHYGKERGVAALCIGGGEATAVAIEKC
;
A
#
# COMPACT_ATOMS: atom_id res chain seq x y z
N MET A 1 30.07 -10.60 0.68
CA MET A 1 28.63 -10.73 0.33
C MET A 1 27.86 -9.98 1.39
N SER A 2 26.90 -9.14 1.02
CA SER A 2 26.03 -8.46 1.99
C SER A 2 25.21 -9.53 2.73
N GLU A 3 24.98 -9.30 4.02
CA GLU A 3 24.18 -10.15 4.90
C GLU A 3 22.74 -10.29 4.38
N ALA A 4 22.10 -11.45 4.62
CA ALA A 4 20.71 -11.65 4.26
C ALA A 4 19.79 -10.78 5.14
N ILE A 5 18.69 -10.31 4.56
CA ILE A 5 17.69 -9.51 5.26
C ILE A 5 16.36 -10.25 5.24
N TYR A 6 15.73 -10.27 6.38
CA TYR A 6 14.50 -11.01 6.62
C TYR A 6 13.35 -10.09 7.02
N ILE A 7 12.16 -10.48 6.62
CA ILE A 7 10.91 -9.98 7.22
C ILE A 7 10.56 -10.96 8.34
N VAL A 8 10.59 -10.48 9.57
CA VAL A 8 10.31 -11.29 10.75
C VAL A 8 8.82 -11.36 11.03
N SER A 9 8.13 -10.25 10.78
CA SER A 9 6.71 -10.11 11.06
C SER A 9 6.10 -9.02 10.18
N GLY A 10 4.80 -9.06 10.01
CA GLY A 10 4.04 -8.02 9.35
C GLY A 10 2.60 -7.94 9.84
N ALA A 11 2.06 -6.73 9.85
CA ALA A 11 0.67 -6.47 10.22
C ALA A 11 0.11 -5.28 9.44
N ARG A 12 -1.22 -5.26 9.27
CA ARG A 12 -1.95 -4.11 8.74
C ARG A 12 -3.21 -3.85 9.54
N THR A 13 -3.72 -2.65 9.48
CA THR A 13 -5.09 -2.37 9.93
C THR A 13 -6.09 -2.91 8.90
N PRO A 14 -7.38 -3.06 9.25
CA PRO A 14 -8.43 -3.03 8.26
C PRO A 14 -8.29 -1.78 7.39
N MET A 15 -8.84 -1.79 6.17
CA MET A 15 -8.94 -0.63 5.32
C MET A 15 -10.35 -0.04 5.40
N GLY A 16 -10.42 1.25 5.80
CA GLY A 16 -11.66 2.03 5.83
C GLY A 16 -11.89 2.75 4.49
N GLY A 17 -13.14 2.94 4.12
CA GLY A 17 -13.51 3.79 2.99
C GLY A 17 -13.46 5.28 3.35
N LEU A 18 -13.59 6.14 2.34
CA LEU A 18 -13.67 7.59 2.54
C LEU A 18 -14.84 7.94 3.48
N MET A 19 -14.53 8.67 4.55
CA MET A 19 -15.49 9.04 5.60
C MET A 19 -16.22 7.83 6.22
N GLY A 20 -15.60 6.64 6.17
CA GLY A 20 -16.13 5.38 6.67
C GLY A 20 -15.73 5.06 8.11
N ASP A 21 -15.60 3.77 8.39
CA ASP A 21 -15.45 3.24 9.75
C ASP A 21 -14.18 3.72 10.45
N LEU A 22 -13.09 3.98 9.71
CA LEU A 22 -11.82 4.48 10.24
C LEU A 22 -11.66 6.01 10.20
N ALA A 23 -12.62 6.76 9.66
CA ALA A 23 -12.53 8.22 9.55
C ALA A 23 -12.25 8.95 10.89
N PRO A 24 -12.71 8.49 12.07
CA PRO A 24 -12.37 9.14 13.33
C PRO A 24 -10.92 8.95 13.78
N VAL A 25 -10.13 8.09 13.11
CA VAL A 25 -8.79 7.70 13.53
C VAL A 25 -7.74 8.41 12.65
N THR A 26 -6.77 9.06 13.28
CA THR A 26 -5.70 9.75 12.54
C THR A 26 -4.69 8.76 11.95
N ALA A 27 -4.02 9.15 10.86
CA ALA A 27 -3.01 8.30 10.23
C ALA A 27 -1.90 7.82 11.21
N PRO A 28 -1.33 8.66 12.11
CA PRO A 28 -0.39 8.18 13.12
C PRO A 28 -0.97 7.14 14.10
N GLN A 29 -2.26 7.23 14.43
CA GLN A 29 -2.92 6.22 15.28
C GLN A 29 -3.10 4.89 14.55
N LEU A 30 -3.51 4.93 13.26
CA LEU A 30 -3.55 3.74 12.41
C LEU A 30 -2.16 3.11 12.29
N GLY A 31 -1.13 3.93 12.01
CA GLY A 31 0.27 3.48 11.97
C GLY A 31 0.72 2.82 13.26
N SER A 32 0.32 3.39 14.41
CA SER A 32 0.67 2.81 15.71
C SER A 32 0.06 1.43 15.95
N THR A 33 -1.16 1.20 15.48
CA THR A 33 -1.82 -0.11 15.57
C THR A 33 -1.05 -1.16 14.76
N ALA A 34 -0.67 -0.83 13.52
CA ALA A 34 0.08 -1.73 12.67
C ALA A 34 1.49 -2.03 13.24
N ILE A 35 2.21 -1.00 13.70
CA ILE A 35 3.54 -1.14 14.32
C ILE A 35 3.46 -2.02 15.56
N LYS A 36 2.54 -1.71 16.49
CA LYS A 36 2.35 -2.46 17.72
C LYS A 36 2.10 -3.94 17.44
N ALA A 37 1.16 -4.24 16.55
CA ALA A 37 0.84 -5.61 16.18
C ALA A 37 2.03 -6.34 15.52
N ALA A 38 2.79 -5.66 14.64
CA ALA A 38 3.96 -6.25 14.02
C ALA A 38 5.07 -6.56 15.04
N VAL A 39 5.32 -5.66 16.00
CA VAL A 39 6.28 -5.88 17.10
C VAL A 39 5.83 -7.04 17.99
N GLU A 40 4.59 -7.03 18.45
CA GLU A 40 4.06 -8.11 19.30
C GLU A 40 4.15 -9.49 18.63
N ARG A 41 3.80 -9.58 17.33
CA ARG A 41 3.87 -10.83 16.55
C ARG A 41 5.30 -11.31 16.30
N SER A 42 6.28 -10.39 16.25
CA SER A 42 7.68 -10.74 16.05
C SER A 42 8.32 -11.38 17.30
N GLY A 43 7.77 -11.10 18.48
CA GLY A 43 8.39 -11.44 19.76
C GLY A 43 9.63 -10.62 20.10
N LEU A 44 9.90 -9.55 19.34
CA LEU A 44 11.04 -8.66 19.55
C LEU A 44 10.69 -7.59 20.60
N ASP A 45 11.61 -7.32 21.51
CA ASP A 45 11.49 -6.17 22.40
C ASP A 45 11.67 -4.86 21.62
N GLY A 46 10.80 -3.89 21.88
CA GLY A 46 10.80 -2.63 21.13
C GLY A 46 12.09 -1.80 21.27
N ASP A 47 12.90 -2.05 22.28
CA ASP A 47 14.21 -1.40 22.50
C ASP A 47 15.32 -1.93 21.57
N LYS A 48 15.06 -3.03 20.84
CA LYS A 48 15.94 -3.61 19.83
C LYS A 48 15.68 -3.06 18.42
N VAL A 49 14.68 -2.19 18.28
CA VAL A 49 14.41 -1.49 17.01
C VAL A 49 15.33 -0.28 16.91
N ASP A 50 16.09 -0.18 15.82
CA ASP A 50 16.98 0.96 15.58
C ASP A 50 16.21 2.15 15.00
N GLU A 51 15.38 1.92 13.98
CA GLU A 51 14.70 2.99 13.26
C GLU A 51 13.36 2.56 12.65
N VAL A 52 12.45 3.53 12.50
CA VAL A 52 11.12 3.37 11.90
C VAL A 52 11.01 4.20 10.63
N PHE A 53 10.70 3.58 9.50
CA PHE A 53 10.41 4.23 8.22
C PHE A 53 8.94 4.07 7.88
N MET A 54 8.17 5.17 7.82
CA MET A 54 6.74 5.09 7.48
C MET A 54 6.39 6.01 6.33
N GLY A 55 5.75 5.44 5.32
CA GLY A 55 5.14 6.18 4.23
C GLY A 55 3.95 7.01 4.70
N CYS A 56 3.86 8.27 4.26
CA CYS A 56 2.71 9.15 4.45
C CYS A 56 2.71 10.19 3.33
N VAL A 57 1.64 10.25 2.57
CA VAL A 57 1.52 11.17 1.41
C VAL A 57 0.81 12.46 1.79
N LEU A 58 -0.14 12.37 2.70
CA LEU A 58 -1.02 13.48 3.09
C LEU A 58 -0.76 13.94 4.53
N PRO A 59 0.42 14.52 4.82
CA PRO A 59 0.83 14.88 6.18
C PRO A 59 0.25 16.20 6.69
N ALA A 60 -0.43 17.00 5.86
CA ALA A 60 -0.97 18.29 6.29
C ALA A 60 -1.95 18.10 7.46
N GLY A 61 -1.80 18.93 8.50
CA GLY A 61 -2.61 18.84 9.70
C GLY A 61 -2.22 17.77 10.72
N LEU A 62 -1.34 16.82 10.35
CA LEU A 62 -0.89 15.74 11.25
C LEU A 62 0.18 16.16 12.27
N LYS A 63 0.57 17.45 12.28
CA LYS A 63 1.68 17.96 13.09
C LYS A 63 3.04 17.41 12.61
N GLN A 64 4.04 17.44 13.50
CA GLN A 64 5.41 17.03 13.15
C GLN A 64 5.54 15.51 13.05
N CYS A 65 6.28 15.05 12.02
CA CYS A 65 6.81 13.70 11.91
C CYS A 65 5.78 12.57 12.17
N PRO A 66 4.80 12.33 11.29
CA PRO A 66 3.78 11.30 11.48
C PRO A 66 4.36 9.92 11.83
N ALA A 67 5.47 9.50 11.22
CA ALA A 67 6.17 8.26 11.56
C ALA A 67 6.63 8.22 13.02
N ARG A 68 7.17 9.34 13.53
CA ARG A 68 7.60 9.43 14.93
C ARG A 68 6.43 9.35 15.90
N GLN A 69 5.30 9.99 15.55
CA GLN A 69 4.08 9.89 16.34
C GLN A 69 3.59 8.43 16.40
N ALA A 70 3.53 7.75 15.24
CA ALA A 70 3.12 6.35 15.18
C ALA A 70 4.03 5.43 16.01
N SER A 71 5.36 5.61 15.92
CA SER A 71 6.36 4.90 16.73
C SER A 71 6.09 5.07 18.23
N ARG A 72 5.91 6.31 18.68
CA ARG A 72 5.64 6.63 20.09
C ARG A 72 4.30 6.10 20.59
N TYR A 73 3.24 6.24 19.79
CA TYR A 73 1.91 5.71 20.13
C TYR A 73 1.90 4.18 20.17
N ALA A 74 2.75 3.51 19.41
CA ALA A 74 2.94 2.07 19.47
C ALA A 74 3.69 1.60 20.73
N GLY A 75 4.25 2.52 21.51
CA GLY A 75 4.98 2.22 22.74
C GLY A 75 6.47 1.96 22.54
N LEU A 76 7.03 2.26 21.36
CA LEU A 76 8.46 2.17 21.16
C LEU A 76 9.21 3.21 22.00
N PRO A 77 10.43 2.89 22.52
CA PRO A 77 11.22 3.78 23.34
C PRO A 77 11.67 5.06 22.61
N ASP A 78 12.05 6.07 23.38
CA ASP A 78 12.43 7.37 22.85
C ASP A 78 13.68 7.39 21.98
N GLN A 79 14.59 6.44 22.18
CA GLN A 79 15.82 6.31 21.41
C GLN A 79 15.59 5.79 19.98
N VAL A 80 14.45 5.15 19.69
CA VAL A 80 14.14 4.66 18.34
C VAL A 80 13.89 5.85 17.41
N GLY A 81 14.74 6.02 16.39
CA GLY A 81 14.57 7.04 15.35
C GLY A 81 13.32 6.81 14.49
N ALA A 82 12.85 7.84 13.77
CA ALA A 82 11.74 7.66 12.85
C ALA A 82 11.78 8.66 11.68
N VAL A 83 11.52 8.17 10.47
CA VAL A 83 11.51 8.94 9.22
C VAL A 83 10.16 8.78 8.52
N THR A 84 9.56 9.90 8.13
CA THR A 84 8.37 9.91 7.27
C THR A 84 8.81 10.02 5.81
N VAL A 85 8.32 9.11 4.97
CA VAL A 85 8.68 8.97 3.55
C VAL A 85 7.49 9.33 2.67
N ASN A 86 7.70 10.16 1.67
CA ASN A 86 6.70 10.43 0.63
C ASN A 86 7.28 10.07 -0.75
N LYS A 87 6.64 9.11 -1.40
CA LYS A 87 6.82 8.71 -2.79
C LYS A 87 5.45 8.37 -3.39
N ALA A 88 4.47 9.24 -3.18
CA ALA A 88 3.07 9.01 -3.56
C ALA A 88 2.62 7.57 -3.21
N CYS A 89 1.92 6.85 -4.10
CA CYS A 89 1.42 5.49 -3.88
C CYS A 89 2.51 4.48 -3.44
N GLY A 90 3.77 4.74 -3.78
CA GLY A 90 4.92 3.89 -3.45
C GLY A 90 5.53 4.12 -2.07
N SER A 91 5.02 5.05 -1.26
CA SER A 91 5.65 5.48 0.00
C SER A 91 5.93 4.33 0.95
N GLY A 92 4.97 3.42 1.16
CA GLY A 92 5.14 2.26 2.05
C GLY A 92 6.19 1.26 1.56
N MET A 93 6.24 0.98 0.25
CA MET A 93 7.27 0.11 -0.32
C MET A 93 8.63 0.80 -0.34
N GLN A 94 8.71 2.12 -0.61
CA GLN A 94 9.95 2.88 -0.54
C GLN A 94 10.49 2.94 0.89
N ALA A 95 9.62 3.07 1.89
CA ALA A 95 9.99 2.96 3.31
C ALA A 95 10.61 1.58 3.61
N THR A 96 10.02 0.51 3.05
CA THR A 96 10.56 -0.85 3.14
C THR A 96 11.92 -0.95 2.46
N ILE A 97 12.09 -0.38 1.26
CA ILE A 97 13.38 -0.34 0.55
C ILE A 97 14.43 0.42 1.36
N PHE A 98 14.09 1.56 1.98
CA PHE A 98 15.02 2.29 2.84
C PHE A 98 15.43 1.49 4.08
N GLY A 99 14.51 0.77 4.71
CA GLY A 99 14.83 -0.17 5.79
C GLY A 99 15.80 -1.27 5.34
N ILE A 100 15.55 -1.88 4.17
CA ILE A 100 16.46 -2.87 3.57
C ILE A 100 17.85 -2.28 3.32
N ASP A 101 17.91 -1.12 2.68
CA ASP A 101 19.18 -0.49 2.30
C ASP A 101 19.96 0.00 3.53
N SER A 102 19.27 0.49 4.58
CA SER A 102 19.91 0.88 5.85
C SER A 102 20.56 -0.33 6.59
N ILE A 103 19.89 -1.48 6.56
CA ILE A 103 20.44 -2.72 7.11
C ILE A 103 21.64 -3.20 6.26
N ARG A 104 21.52 -3.17 4.93
CA ARG A 104 22.65 -3.53 4.04
C ARG A 104 23.86 -2.64 4.22
N ALA A 105 23.64 -1.36 4.51
CA ALA A 105 24.71 -0.40 4.78
C ALA A 105 25.34 -0.56 6.16
N GLY A 106 24.77 -1.41 7.03
CA GLY A 106 25.22 -1.58 8.41
C GLY A 106 24.86 -0.42 9.35
N THR A 107 23.93 0.46 8.92
CA THR A 107 23.45 1.55 9.77
C THR A 107 22.47 1.02 10.82
N ASN A 108 21.59 0.12 10.42
CA ASN A 108 20.60 -0.52 11.27
C ASN A 108 20.78 -2.05 11.23
N SER A 109 20.40 -2.74 12.29
CA SER A 109 20.29 -4.19 12.36
C SER A 109 18.85 -4.66 12.31
N VAL A 110 17.94 -3.85 12.90
CA VAL A 110 16.51 -4.05 12.93
C VAL A 110 15.82 -2.74 12.56
N ALA A 111 14.93 -2.79 11.58
CA ALA A 111 14.14 -1.63 11.19
C ALA A 111 12.65 -2.00 11.11
N ILE A 112 11.78 -1.05 11.47
CA ILE A 112 10.36 -1.12 11.15
C ILE A 112 10.13 -0.32 9.88
N ALA A 113 9.46 -0.93 8.91
CA ALA A 113 9.13 -0.26 7.66
C ALA A 113 7.65 -0.45 7.31
N GLY A 114 7.00 0.62 6.90
CA GLY A 114 5.57 0.54 6.63
C GLY A 114 5.00 1.79 6.01
N GLY A 115 3.71 2.02 6.24
CA GLY A 115 3.03 3.22 5.82
C GLY A 115 1.73 3.44 6.58
N LEU A 116 1.29 4.67 6.58
CA LEU A 116 0.09 5.13 7.27
C LEU A 116 -0.59 6.22 6.44
N GLU A 117 -1.90 6.14 6.31
CA GLU A 117 -2.66 7.16 5.61
C GLU A 117 -4.07 7.27 6.18
N SER A 118 -4.56 8.48 6.30
CA SER A 118 -5.99 8.76 6.52
C SER A 118 -6.43 9.81 5.52
N MET A 119 -6.91 9.35 4.38
CA MET A 119 -7.38 10.22 3.30
C MET A 119 -8.66 10.95 3.72
N SER A 120 -9.46 10.34 4.60
CA SER A 120 -10.65 10.96 5.20
C SER A 120 -10.33 12.21 6.04
N ASN A 121 -9.13 12.29 6.62
CA ASN A 121 -8.69 13.40 7.47
C ASN A 121 -7.79 14.41 6.73
N ALA A 122 -7.59 14.26 5.42
CA ALA A 122 -6.87 15.23 4.62
C ALA A 122 -7.60 16.59 4.62
N PRO A 123 -6.96 17.69 5.06
CA PRO A 123 -7.65 18.97 5.19
C PRO A 123 -7.76 19.69 3.85
N HIS A 124 -8.61 20.72 3.80
CA HIS A 124 -8.57 21.71 2.74
C HIS A 124 -7.50 22.76 3.02
N LEU A 125 -6.75 23.13 1.99
CA LEU A 125 -5.61 24.06 2.05
C LEU A 125 -5.99 25.43 1.49
N MET A 126 -5.47 26.47 2.12
CA MET A 126 -5.55 27.84 1.63
C MET A 126 -4.12 28.37 1.37
N PRO A 127 -3.55 28.16 0.18
CA PRO A 127 -2.16 28.56 -0.13
C PRO A 127 -1.88 30.05 0.05
N SER A 128 -2.87 30.91 -0.23
CA SER A 128 -2.78 32.36 -0.05
C SER A 128 -2.86 32.84 1.41
N GLY A 129 -3.15 31.94 2.36
CA GLY A 129 -3.42 32.29 3.76
C GLY A 129 -2.30 33.07 4.45
N ARG A 130 -1.05 32.71 4.20
CA ARG A 130 0.12 33.37 4.80
C ARG A 130 0.32 34.80 4.30
N ALA A 131 0.05 35.06 3.03
CA ALA A 131 0.15 36.39 2.43
C ALA A 131 -1.04 37.31 2.79
N GLY A 132 -2.10 36.75 3.34
CA GLY A 132 -3.36 37.41 3.66
C GLY A 132 -4.28 37.57 2.45
N GLN A 133 -5.57 37.50 2.69
CA GLN A 133 -6.61 37.75 1.71
C GLN A 133 -6.98 39.23 1.73
N ARG A 134 -6.57 40.00 0.74
CA ARG A 134 -6.78 41.46 0.72
C ARG A 134 -8.12 41.87 0.10
N LEU A 135 -8.45 41.33 -1.06
CA LEU A 135 -9.65 41.68 -1.83
C LEU A 135 -10.07 40.54 -2.71
N GLY A 136 -11.38 40.30 -2.85
CA GLY A 136 -11.98 39.29 -3.71
C GLY A 136 -12.12 37.92 -3.03
N HIS A 137 -12.46 36.91 -3.83
CA HIS A 137 -12.66 35.54 -3.36
C HIS A 137 -11.36 34.81 -3.13
N THR A 138 -11.35 33.82 -2.20
CA THR A 138 -10.27 32.85 -2.03
C THR A 138 -10.76 31.46 -2.39
N HIS A 139 -9.83 30.60 -2.79
CA HIS A 139 -10.10 29.19 -3.06
C HIS A 139 -9.49 28.32 -1.97
N LEU A 140 -10.21 27.28 -1.60
CA LEU A 140 -9.70 26.18 -0.79
C LEU A 140 -9.44 25.00 -1.73
N TYR A 141 -8.30 24.36 -1.56
CA TYR A 141 -7.89 23.19 -2.34
C TYR A 141 -7.97 21.95 -1.45
N ASP A 142 -8.49 20.87 -1.99
CA ASP A 142 -8.48 19.59 -1.29
C ASP A 142 -7.05 19.03 -1.30
N HIS A 143 -6.44 18.87 -0.12
CA HIS A 143 -5.10 18.30 0.03
C HIS A 143 -4.97 16.92 -0.60
N MET A 144 -6.01 16.09 -0.47
CA MET A 144 -6.02 14.75 -1.05
C MET A 144 -5.92 14.78 -2.57
N PHE A 145 -6.65 15.69 -3.23
CA PHE A 145 -6.57 15.88 -4.68
C PHE A 145 -5.24 16.53 -5.07
N MET A 146 -4.93 17.68 -4.49
CA MET A 146 -3.80 18.52 -4.89
C MET A 146 -2.45 17.81 -4.76
N ASP A 147 -2.24 17.06 -3.66
CA ASP A 147 -0.94 16.46 -3.35
C ASP A 147 -0.93 14.93 -3.54
N GLY A 148 -2.10 14.29 -3.76
CA GLY A 148 -2.20 12.83 -3.87
C GLY A 148 -2.77 12.31 -5.19
N LEU A 149 -3.72 13.00 -5.83
CA LEU A 149 -4.49 12.46 -6.94
C LEU A 149 -4.42 13.28 -8.23
N GLU A 150 -3.82 14.47 -8.21
CA GLU A 150 -3.56 15.31 -9.38
C GLU A 150 -2.11 15.20 -9.83
N ASP A 151 -1.91 15.21 -11.14
CA ASP A 151 -0.59 15.30 -11.75
C ASP A 151 0.01 16.70 -11.56
N ALA A 152 1.21 16.77 -11.04
CA ALA A 152 1.88 18.03 -10.72
C ALA A 152 2.20 18.91 -11.95
N TYR A 153 2.26 18.32 -13.13
CA TYR A 153 2.68 19.01 -14.35
C TYR A 153 1.51 19.53 -15.17
N THR A 154 0.41 18.80 -15.20
CA THR A 154 -0.75 19.11 -16.04
C THR A 154 -2.00 19.46 -15.24
N GLY A 155 -2.05 19.15 -13.94
CA GLY A 155 -3.24 19.24 -13.10
C GLY A 155 -4.31 18.21 -13.46
N GLY A 156 -3.97 17.22 -14.28
CA GLY A 156 -4.89 16.14 -14.65
C GLY A 156 -5.05 15.13 -13.53
N ALA A 157 -6.27 14.61 -13.31
CA ALA A 157 -6.48 13.54 -12.35
C ALA A 157 -5.82 12.24 -12.83
N MET A 158 -5.28 11.43 -11.90
CA MET A 158 -4.65 10.15 -12.20
C MET A 158 -5.54 9.22 -13.03
N GLY A 159 -6.84 9.21 -12.77
CA GLY A 159 -7.80 8.43 -13.53
C GLY A 159 -7.97 8.86 -15.00
N SER A 160 -7.68 10.11 -15.34
CA SER A 160 -7.70 10.58 -16.74
C SER A 160 -6.54 10.00 -17.55
N PHE A 161 -5.34 9.88 -16.94
CA PHE A 161 -4.22 9.19 -17.57
C PHE A 161 -4.47 7.69 -17.70
N ALA A 162 -5.04 7.07 -16.65
CA ALA A 162 -5.43 5.66 -16.71
C ALA A 162 -6.46 5.40 -17.81
N GLN A 163 -7.44 6.29 -17.99
CA GLN A 163 -8.42 6.18 -19.09
C GLN A 163 -7.72 6.24 -20.45
N LYS A 164 -6.81 7.21 -20.63
CA LYS A 164 -6.05 7.33 -21.89
C LYS A 164 -5.26 6.06 -22.19
N THR A 165 -4.56 5.51 -21.20
CA THR A 165 -3.80 4.26 -21.38
C THR A 165 -4.74 3.09 -21.68
N ALA A 166 -5.90 2.98 -21.01
CA ALA A 166 -6.87 1.93 -21.30
C ALA A 166 -7.35 1.99 -22.75
N ASP A 167 -7.62 3.20 -23.26
CA ASP A 167 -8.03 3.42 -24.65
C ASP A 167 -6.91 3.03 -25.64
N GLU A 168 -5.67 3.45 -25.37
CA GLU A 168 -4.51 3.17 -26.21
C GLU A 168 -4.18 1.67 -26.30
N TYR A 169 -4.36 0.94 -25.20
CA TYR A 169 -4.11 -0.51 -25.14
C TYR A 169 -5.35 -1.36 -25.42
N GLY A 170 -6.48 -0.75 -25.74
CA GLY A 170 -7.72 -1.44 -26.08
C GLY A 170 -8.30 -2.26 -24.93
N ILE A 171 -8.06 -1.83 -23.67
CA ILE A 171 -8.63 -2.50 -22.49
C ILE A 171 -10.09 -2.12 -22.35
N THR A 172 -10.99 -3.09 -22.58
CA THR A 172 -12.43 -2.83 -22.62
C THR A 172 -13.02 -2.64 -21.22
N ARG A 173 -14.19 -1.99 -21.18
CA ARG A 173 -14.98 -1.82 -19.96
C ARG A 173 -15.31 -3.17 -19.34
N GLU A 174 -15.77 -4.12 -20.15
CA GLU A 174 -16.18 -5.46 -19.73
C GLU A 174 -15.03 -6.22 -19.08
N ALA A 175 -13.84 -6.16 -19.68
CA ALA A 175 -12.65 -6.82 -19.14
C ALA A 175 -12.24 -6.23 -17.78
N MET A 176 -12.30 -4.90 -17.63
CA MET A 176 -12.00 -4.25 -16.35
C MET A 176 -13.06 -4.52 -15.28
N ASP A 177 -14.34 -4.58 -15.66
CA ASP A 177 -15.41 -4.92 -14.74
C ASP A 177 -15.32 -6.39 -14.29
N GLU A 178 -14.97 -7.32 -15.17
CA GLU A 178 -14.74 -8.72 -14.84
C GLU A 178 -13.57 -8.87 -13.84
N PHE A 179 -12.48 -8.15 -14.07
CA PHE A 179 -11.36 -8.09 -13.14
C PHE A 179 -11.79 -7.56 -11.76
N ALA A 180 -12.55 -6.46 -11.71
CA ALA A 180 -13.05 -5.88 -10.47
C ALA A 180 -14.03 -6.81 -9.74
N ILE A 181 -14.88 -7.53 -10.47
CA ILE A 181 -15.77 -8.58 -9.92
C ILE A 181 -14.94 -9.70 -9.29
N GLN A 182 -13.88 -10.15 -9.97
CA GLN A 182 -12.99 -11.17 -9.44
C GLN A 182 -12.28 -10.68 -8.16
N SER A 183 -11.72 -9.45 -8.17
CA SER A 183 -11.08 -8.85 -7.00
C SER A 183 -12.04 -8.78 -5.81
N LEU A 184 -13.27 -8.26 -6.03
CA LEU A 184 -14.28 -8.16 -4.98
C LEU A 184 -14.72 -9.53 -4.44
N THR A 185 -14.91 -10.51 -5.33
CA THR A 185 -15.29 -11.88 -4.95
C THR A 185 -14.21 -12.52 -4.11
N ARG A 186 -12.95 -12.38 -4.50
CA ARG A 186 -11.79 -12.88 -3.74
C ARG A 186 -11.68 -12.24 -2.37
N ALA A 187 -11.85 -10.92 -2.28
CA ALA A 187 -11.79 -10.20 -1.01
C ALA A 187 -12.91 -10.65 -0.05
N LYS A 188 -14.14 -10.80 -0.55
CA LYS A 188 -15.26 -11.33 0.25
C LYS A 188 -14.97 -12.74 0.75
N ASN A 189 -14.55 -13.63 -0.14
CA ASN A 189 -14.23 -15.01 0.23
C ASN A 189 -13.08 -15.05 1.26
N ALA A 190 -12.06 -14.21 1.11
CA ALA A 190 -10.95 -14.15 2.05
C ALA A 190 -11.39 -13.71 3.45
N ILE A 191 -12.30 -12.74 3.55
CA ILE A 191 -12.90 -12.31 4.82
C ILE A 191 -13.75 -13.44 5.40
N GLU A 192 -14.68 -14.00 4.64
CA GLU A 192 -15.59 -15.07 5.09
C GLU A 192 -14.85 -16.32 5.59
N GLN A 193 -13.72 -16.64 4.96
CA GLN A 193 -12.88 -17.79 5.35
C GLN A 193 -11.84 -17.44 6.43
N GLY A 194 -11.77 -16.19 6.89
CA GLY A 194 -10.82 -15.75 7.91
C GLY A 194 -9.36 -15.70 7.45
N LEU A 195 -9.10 -15.68 6.13
CA LEU A 195 -7.73 -15.74 5.56
C LEU A 195 -6.91 -14.48 5.87
N LEU A 196 -7.59 -13.35 6.09
CA LEU A 196 -6.95 -12.06 6.38
C LEU A 196 -6.67 -11.84 7.88
N GLN A 197 -7.18 -12.70 8.78
CA GLN A 197 -7.06 -12.52 10.24
C GLN A 197 -5.60 -12.52 10.71
N ALA A 198 -4.74 -13.33 10.09
CA ALA A 198 -3.33 -13.42 10.46
C ALA A 198 -2.56 -12.11 10.18
N GLU A 199 -2.95 -11.35 9.16
CA GLU A 199 -2.31 -10.10 8.78
C GLU A 199 -2.96 -8.87 9.42
N THR A 200 -4.26 -8.93 9.75
CA THR A 200 -5.03 -7.78 10.20
C THR A 200 -4.89 -7.57 11.72
N ALA A 201 -4.76 -6.32 12.13
CA ALA A 201 -4.78 -5.87 13.52
C ALA A 201 -6.01 -5.01 13.75
N ALA A 202 -6.85 -5.37 14.72
CA ALA A 202 -8.07 -4.65 15.04
C ALA A 202 -7.81 -3.20 15.43
N VAL A 203 -8.68 -2.30 15.01
CA VAL A 203 -8.63 -0.86 15.33
C VAL A 203 -9.78 -0.50 16.25
N GLU A 204 -9.49 0.05 17.41
CA GLU A 204 -10.51 0.63 18.30
C GLU A 204 -10.84 2.05 17.86
N VAL A 205 -12.07 2.25 17.44
CA VAL A 205 -12.61 3.54 16.99
C VAL A 205 -13.49 4.14 18.08
N LYS A 206 -13.04 5.26 18.66
CA LYS A 206 -13.84 6.02 19.64
C LYS A 206 -14.90 6.84 18.91
N THR A 207 -16.16 6.52 19.14
CA THR A 207 -17.31 7.31 18.71
C THR A 207 -17.77 8.25 19.83
N ARG A 208 -18.78 9.08 19.57
CA ARG A 208 -19.34 9.95 20.62
C ARG A 208 -20.00 9.17 21.77
N ARG A 209 -20.41 7.93 21.57
CA ARG A 209 -21.20 7.14 22.52
C ARG A 209 -20.48 5.89 23.01
N ASP A 210 -19.60 5.33 22.18
CA ASP A 210 -19.05 3.99 22.39
C ASP A 210 -17.68 3.84 21.75
N VAL A 211 -17.03 2.69 21.99
CA VAL A 211 -15.83 2.25 21.28
C VAL A 211 -16.22 1.08 20.39
N VAL A 212 -15.99 1.21 19.10
CA VAL A 212 -16.26 0.17 18.12
C VAL A 212 -14.93 -0.45 17.69
N THR A 213 -14.85 -1.78 17.68
CA THR A 213 -13.69 -2.52 17.19
C THR A 213 -13.90 -2.87 15.72
N VAL A 214 -13.07 -2.31 14.83
CA VAL A 214 -13.07 -2.62 13.40
C VAL A 214 -12.04 -3.70 13.14
N VAL A 215 -12.44 -4.82 12.55
CA VAL A 215 -11.61 -6.02 12.33
C VAL A 215 -11.44 -6.39 10.85
N ASP A 216 -12.40 -6.04 10.01
CA ASP A 216 -12.43 -6.38 8.58
C ASP A 216 -12.34 -5.14 7.68
N ASP A 217 -11.89 -5.34 6.46
CA ASP A 217 -11.90 -4.32 5.42
C ASP A 217 -13.34 -3.90 5.09
N GLU A 218 -13.61 -2.61 5.11
CA GLU A 218 -14.97 -2.05 5.00
C GLU A 218 -15.58 -2.22 3.61
N GLN A 219 -14.80 -1.95 2.56
CA GLN A 219 -15.31 -1.86 1.19
C GLN A 219 -15.82 -3.20 0.64
N PRO A 220 -15.20 -4.38 0.89
CA PRO A 220 -15.75 -5.65 0.45
C PRO A 220 -17.15 -5.94 0.99
N HIS A 221 -17.46 -5.54 2.22
CA HIS A 221 -18.79 -5.70 2.81
C HIS A 221 -19.85 -4.85 2.09
N LYS A 222 -19.49 -3.64 1.66
CA LYS A 222 -20.37 -2.70 0.95
C LYS A 222 -20.47 -2.97 -0.54
N GLY A 223 -19.48 -3.63 -1.12
CA GLY A 223 -19.38 -3.90 -2.54
C GLY A 223 -20.51 -4.80 -3.07
N ARG A 224 -21.08 -4.44 -4.19
CA ARG A 224 -22.20 -5.12 -4.87
C ARG A 224 -21.77 -5.61 -6.23
N VAL A 225 -21.41 -6.89 -6.35
CA VAL A 225 -20.94 -7.53 -7.61
C VAL A 225 -21.94 -7.31 -8.75
N ASP A 226 -23.24 -7.47 -8.46
CA ASP A 226 -24.34 -7.30 -9.42
C ASP A 226 -24.49 -5.87 -9.96
N LYS A 227 -23.91 -4.88 -9.31
CA LYS A 227 -24.00 -3.47 -9.70
C LYS A 227 -22.81 -2.99 -10.54
N ILE A 228 -21.69 -3.69 -10.51
CA ILE A 228 -20.46 -3.26 -11.20
C ILE A 228 -20.69 -2.93 -12.68
N PRO A 229 -21.35 -3.78 -13.50
CA PRO A 229 -21.56 -3.48 -14.90
C PRO A 229 -22.45 -2.25 -15.18
N SER A 230 -23.27 -1.85 -14.20
CA SER A 230 -24.20 -0.70 -14.33
C SER A 230 -23.61 0.64 -13.87
N LEU A 231 -22.38 0.67 -13.37
CA LEU A 231 -21.74 1.90 -12.90
C LEU A 231 -21.41 2.85 -14.05
N ARG A 232 -21.54 4.15 -13.78
CA ARG A 232 -21.18 5.19 -14.76
C ARG A 232 -19.66 5.38 -14.82
N PRO A 233 -19.10 5.70 -15.98
CA PRO A 233 -17.71 6.13 -16.10
C PRO A 233 -17.41 7.32 -15.17
N ALA A 234 -16.19 7.34 -14.60
CA ALA A 234 -15.81 8.33 -13.61
C ALA A 234 -14.95 9.48 -14.19
N PHE A 235 -14.16 9.22 -15.24
CA PHE A 235 -13.16 10.17 -15.73
C PHE A 235 -13.40 10.67 -17.15
N ALA A 236 -14.28 10.06 -17.91
CA ALA A 236 -14.70 10.49 -19.25
C ALA A 236 -16.16 10.09 -19.47
N LYS A 237 -16.90 10.89 -20.26
CA LYS A 237 -18.35 10.65 -20.49
C LYS A 237 -18.64 9.26 -21.07
N GLU A 238 -17.80 8.80 -21.99
CA GLU A 238 -17.88 7.49 -22.63
C GLU A 238 -16.64 6.62 -22.24
N GLY A 239 -16.11 6.85 -21.04
CA GLY A 239 -14.94 6.12 -20.55
C GLY A 239 -15.28 4.71 -20.07
N THR A 240 -14.23 3.97 -19.80
CA THR A 240 -14.29 2.57 -19.35
C THR A 240 -13.99 2.41 -17.87
N ILE A 241 -13.36 3.42 -17.24
CA ILE A 241 -12.99 3.40 -15.82
C ILE A 241 -14.16 3.86 -14.95
N THR A 242 -14.49 3.09 -13.93
CA THR A 242 -15.59 3.34 -12.98
C THR A 242 -15.09 3.31 -11.54
N ALA A 243 -15.95 3.64 -10.59
CA ALA A 243 -15.64 3.54 -9.17
C ALA A 243 -15.35 2.10 -8.69
N ALA A 244 -15.72 1.06 -9.43
CA ALA A 244 -15.45 -0.33 -9.05
C ALA A 244 -14.16 -0.90 -9.66
N ASN A 245 -13.76 -0.45 -10.85
CA ASN A 245 -12.53 -0.88 -11.50
C ASN A 245 -11.37 0.13 -11.31
N ALA A 246 -11.58 1.12 -10.44
CA ALA A 246 -10.56 1.97 -9.82
C ALA A 246 -10.48 1.65 -8.32
N SER A 247 -9.33 1.86 -7.71
CA SER A 247 -9.19 1.73 -6.26
C SER A 247 -9.99 2.82 -5.52
N SER A 248 -10.56 2.47 -4.37
CA SER A 248 -11.26 3.45 -3.54
C SER A 248 -10.29 4.30 -2.70
N ILE A 249 -10.70 5.53 -2.43
CA ILE A 249 -10.07 6.41 -1.45
C ILE A 249 -10.25 5.76 -0.07
N SER A 250 -9.15 5.63 0.69
CA SER A 250 -9.17 4.77 1.87
C SER A 250 -8.25 5.24 3.00
N ASP A 251 -8.57 4.77 4.21
CA ASP A 251 -7.79 4.94 5.42
C ASP A 251 -7.17 3.59 5.81
N GLY A 252 -5.91 3.57 6.25
CA GLY A 252 -5.26 2.35 6.68
C GLY A 252 -3.76 2.49 6.92
N ALA A 253 -3.19 1.47 7.55
CA ALA A 253 -1.75 1.41 7.83
C ALA A 253 -1.24 -0.03 7.76
N SER A 254 0.06 -0.18 7.54
CA SER A 254 0.77 -1.46 7.57
C SER A 254 2.19 -1.28 8.06
N ALA A 255 2.76 -2.34 8.66
CA ALA A 255 4.12 -2.34 9.16
C ALA A 255 4.76 -3.73 9.00
N LEU A 256 6.05 -3.74 8.72
CA LEU A 256 6.92 -4.90 8.59
C LEU A 256 8.09 -4.74 9.57
N ILE A 257 8.51 -5.82 10.21
CA ILE A 257 9.76 -5.89 10.97
C ILE A 257 10.83 -6.49 10.08
N LEU A 258 11.84 -5.70 9.77
CA LEU A 258 13.00 -6.08 8.97
C LEU A 258 14.19 -6.33 9.90
N ALA A 259 14.91 -7.41 9.69
CA ALA A 259 16.10 -7.73 10.49
C ALA A 259 17.21 -8.31 9.62
N SER A 260 18.46 -8.00 9.99
CA SER A 260 19.64 -8.65 9.44
C SER A 260 19.72 -10.12 9.90
N GLU A 261 20.47 -10.94 9.20
CA GLU A 261 20.68 -12.34 9.59
C GLU A 261 21.33 -12.47 10.99
N SER A 262 22.25 -11.55 11.32
CA SER A 262 22.87 -11.50 12.65
C SER A 262 21.84 -11.14 13.72
N ALA A 263 20.99 -10.15 13.50
CA ALA A 263 19.93 -9.77 14.45
C ALA A 263 18.89 -10.89 14.63
N VAL A 264 18.53 -11.60 13.55
CA VAL A 264 17.66 -12.78 13.64
C VAL A 264 18.24 -13.84 14.57
N LYS A 265 19.55 -14.13 14.46
CA LYS A 265 20.26 -15.09 15.32
C LYS A 265 20.41 -14.59 16.76
N GLU A 266 20.81 -13.32 16.91
CA GLU A 266 21.06 -12.70 18.22
C GLU A 266 19.80 -12.65 19.09
N HIS A 267 18.67 -12.29 18.49
CA HIS A 267 17.39 -12.14 19.20
C HIS A 267 16.50 -13.39 19.12
N GLY A 268 16.97 -14.48 18.51
CA GLY A 268 16.21 -15.73 18.39
C GLY A 268 14.91 -15.60 17.61
N LEU A 269 14.86 -14.71 16.61
CA LEU A 269 13.66 -14.41 15.83
C LEU A 269 13.35 -15.54 14.84
N LYS A 270 12.07 -15.63 14.47
CA LYS A 270 11.60 -16.60 13.46
C LYS A 270 11.17 -15.82 12.21
N PRO A 271 12.02 -15.74 11.18
CA PRO A 271 11.70 -14.99 9.99
C PRO A 271 10.56 -15.65 9.22
N MET A 272 9.67 -14.85 8.66
CA MET A 272 8.59 -15.29 7.79
C MET A 272 9.00 -15.31 6.32
N ALA A 273 9.83 -14.35 5.90
CA ALA A 273 10.32 -14.28 4.54
C ALA A 273 11.72 -13.68 4.48
N LYS A 274 12.49 -14.09 3.46
CA LYS A 274 13.75 -13.49 3.08
C LYS A 274 13.53 -12.51 1.95
N ILE A 275 14.12 -11.32 2.02
CA ILE A 275 14.13 -10.36 0.94
C ILE A 275 15.23 -10.73 -0.05
N ILE A 276 14.82 -10.95 -1.30
CA ILE A 276 15.74 -11.37 -2.38
C ILE A 276 16.28 -10.15 -3.11
N ALA A 277 15.38 -9.30 -3.59
CA ALA A 277 15.73 -8.09 -4.31
C ALA A 277 14.60 -7.06 -4.27
N HIS A 278 14.92 -5.84 -4.63
CA HIS A 278 13.96 -4.81 -4.98
C HIS A 278 14.38 -4.10 -6.28
N ALA A 279 13.40 -3.54 -6.96
CA ALA A 279 13.61 -2.77 -8.19
C ALA A 279 12.70 -1.54 -8.22
N ARG A 280 13.04 -0.62 -9.09
CA ARG A 280 12.25 0.57 -9.40
C ARG A 280 12.33 0.86 -10.90
N ALA A 281 11.31 1.53 -11.41
CA ALA A 281 11.29 2.04 -12.77
C ALA A 281 10.70 3.45 -12.78
N SER A 282 11.01 4.20 -13.84
CA SER A 282 10.47 5.55 -14.05
C SER A 282 10.20 5.73 -15.53
N ARG A 283 9.06 6.37 -15.85
CA ARG A 283 8.57 6.71 -17.18
C ARG A 283 8.10 8.17 -17.21
N ASP A 284 7.55 8.61 -18.32
CA ASP A 284 6.77 9.84 -18.38
C ASP A 284 5.64 9.79 -17.34
N PRO A 285 5.37 10.87 -16.57
CA PRO A 285 4.31 10.90 -15.59
C PRO A 285 2.93 10.41 -16.10
N ALA A 286 2.60 10.69 -17.35
CA ALA A 286 1.35 10.23 -17.97
C ALA A 286 1.28 8.71 -18.17
N GLU A 287 2.43 8.02 -18.17
CA GLU A 287 2.55 6.57 -18.37
C GLU A 287 2.71 5.77 -17.06
N PHE A 288 2.37 6.37 -15.91
CA PHE A 288 2.54 5.73 -14.60
C PHE A 288 1.91 4.34 -14.51
N THR A 289 0.84 4.10 -15.25
CA THR A 289 0.11 2.82 -15.29
C THR A 289 0.92 1.67 -15.88
N LEU A 290 1.92 1.98 -16.71
CA LEU A 290 2.82 1.02 -17.35
C LEU A 290 4.12 0.79 -16.56
N ALA A 291 4.46 1.68 -15.64
CA ALA A 291 5.70 1.60 -14.90
C ALA A 291 5.90 0.28 -14.11
N PRO A 292 4.86 -0.40 -13.57
CA PRO A 292 5.00 -1.71 -12.94
C PRO A 292 5.57 -2.79 -13.88
N VAL A 293 5.28 -2.72 -15.18
CA VAL A 293 5.84 -3.66 -16.18
C VAL A 293 7.37 -3.59 -16.16
N ASP A 294 7.92 -2.38 -16.18
CA ASP A 294 9.37 -2.20 -16.19
C ASP A 294 10.02 -2.53 -14.83
N ALA A 295 9.33 -2.19 -13.73
CA ALA A 295 9.83 -2.52 -12.39
C ALA A 295 9.89 -4.04 -12.16
N ILE A 296 8.88 -4.78 -12.64
CA ILE A 296 8.87 -6.25 -12.61
C ILE A 296 9.97 -6.80 -13.51
N SER A 297 10.13 -6.30 -14.75
CA SER A 297 11.22 -6.71 -15.65
C SER A 297 12.59 -6.55 -14.99
N SER A 298 12.85 -5.36 -14.42
CA SER A 298 14.10 -5.09 -13.71
C SER A 298 14.30 -5.98 -12.47
N LEU A 299 13.21 -6.33 -11.77
CA LEU A 299 13.27 -7.24 -10.64
C LEU A 299 13.60 -8.66 -11.08
N MET A 300 13.00 -9.15 -12.18
CA MET A 300 13.28 -10.47 -12.75
C MET A 300 14.75 -10.58 -13.18
N GLU A 301 15.30 -9.55 -13.83
CA GLU A 301 16.72 -9.49 -14.17
C GLU A 301 17.63 -9.59 -12.94
N LYS A 302 17.31 -8.86 -11.86
CA LYS A 302 18.10 -8.87 -10.62
C LYS A 302 18.04 -10.20 -9.88
N THR A 303 16.90 -10.87 -9.90
CA THR A 303 16.71 -12.14 -9.21
C THR A 303 17.16 -13.34 -10.02
N GLY A 304 17.22 -13.20 -11.35
CA GLY A 304 17.38 -14.31 -12.28
C GLY A 304 16.13 -15.20 -12.37
N TRP A 305 14.98 -14.71 -11.88
CA TRP A 305 13.72 -15.44 -11.94
C TRP A 305 12.99 -15.15 -13.24
N SER A 306 12.26 -16.15 -13.72
CA SER A 306 11.20 -15.98 -14.72
C SER A 306 9.84 -15.85 -14.03
N ALA A 307 8.82 -15.41 -14.76
CA ALA A 307 7.45 -15.36 -14.22
C ALA A 307 6.93 -16.72 -13.74
N SER A 308 7.39 -17.82 -14.34
CA SER A 308 7.04 -19.20 -13.94
C SER A 308 7.65 -19.62 -12.60
N ASP A 309 8.76 -18.99 -12.19
CA ASP A 309 9.42 -19.27 -10.91
C ASP A 309 8.72 -18.59 -9.72
N VAL A 310 7.80 -17.68 -9.99
CA VAL A 310 7.04 -16.95 -8.97
C VAL A 310 5.70 -17.64 -8.74
N ASP A 311 5.43 -17.94 -7.48
CA ASP A 311 4.22 -18.64 -7.08
C ASP A 311 3.02 -17.70 -6.90
N LEU A 312 3.25 -16.54 -6.28
CA LEU A 312 2.21 -15.54 -5.99
C LEU A 312 2.69 -14.12 -6.32
N TRP A 313 1.74 -13.31 -6.76
CA TRP A 313 1.93 -11.91 -7.12
C TRP A 313 0.94 -11.04 -6.37
N GLU A 314 1.41 -9.95 -5.81
CA GLU A 314 0.59 -8.82 -5.32
C GLU A 314 0.90 -7.59 -6.15
N ILE A 315 0.05 -7.27 -7.11
CA ILE A 315 0.19 -6.08 -7.98
C ILE A 315 -0.93 -5.13 -7.64
N ASN A 316 -0.59 -3.93 -7.17
CA ASN A 316 -1.60 -2.98 -6.70
C ASN A 316 -2.57 -2.57 -7.80
N GLU A 317 -3.85 -2.71 -7.51
CA GLU A 317 -4.96 -2.35 -8.38
C GLU A 317 -5.35 -0.87 -8.22
N ALA A 318 -4.39 0.07 -8.43
CA ALA A 318 -4.75 1.49 -8.45
C ALA A 318 -5.90 1.75 -9.43
N PHE A 319 -5.86 1.06 -10.55
CA PHE A 319 -6.92 0.81 -11.52
C PHE A 319 -6.79 -0.65 -11.98
N ALA A 320 -7.88 -1.31 -12.29
CA ALA A 320 -7.88 -2.71 -12.77
C ALA A 320 -6.90 -2.92 -13.93
N MET A 321 -6.89 -1.99 -14.89
CA MET A 321 -6.05 -2.06 -16.08
C MET A 321 -4.54 -2.03 -15.78
N VAL A 322 -4.09 -1.46 -14.65
CA VAL A 322 -2.67 -1.46 -14.25
C VAL A 322 -2.19 -2.89 -14.02
N THR A 323 -2.93 -3.64 -13.22
CA THR A 323 -2.64 -5.05 -12.95
C THR A 323 -2.81 -5.90 -14.20
N MET A 324 -3.85 -5.66 -14.99
CA MET A 324 -4.10 -6.38 -16.25
C MET A 324 -2.95 -6.20 -17.25
N LEU A 325 -2.42 -4.99 -17.42
CA LEU A 325 -1.28 -4.74 -18.30
C LEU A 325 0.00 -5.41 -17.82
N ALA A 326 0.27 -5.41 -16.51
CA ALA A 326 1.39 -6.14 -15.95
C ALA A 326 1.25 -7.66 -16.16
N MET A 327 0.04 -8.20 -15.96
CA MET A 327 -0.26 -9.61 -16.22
C MET A 327 -0.04 -9.96 -17.69
N GLN A 328 -0.54 -9.15 -18.61
CA GLN A 328 -0.39 -9.36 -20.06
C GLN A 328 1.09 -9.31 -20.48
N ALA A 329 1.84 -8.32 -20.02
CA ALA A 329 3.23 -8.10 -20.39
C ALA A 329 4.15 -9.26 -19.94
N HIS A 330 3.87 -9.85 -18.78
CA HIS A 330 4.69 -10.92 -18.20
C HIS A 330 4.07 -12.32 -18.32
N GLY A 331 2.91 -12.46 -18.96
CA GLY A 331 2.21 -13.75 -19.13
C GLY A 331 1.83 -14.38 -17.78
N LEU A 332 1.38 -13.58 -16.81
CA LEU A 332 1.06 -14.07 -15.47
C LEU A 332 -0.26 -14.84 -15.45
N ASP A 333 -0.28 -15.94 -14.71
CA ASP A 333 -1.53 -16.68 -14.43
C ASP A 333 -2.43 -15.84 -13.50
N PRO A 334 -3.66 -15.49 -13.94
CA PRO A 334 -4.61 -14.73 -13.10
C PRO A 334 -4.89 -15.37 -11.74
N ASN A 335 -4.75 -16.70 -11.63
CA ASN A 335 -4.99 -17.41 -10.37
C ASN A 335 -3.84 -17.24 -9.35
N LYS A 336 -2.72 -16.69 -9.77
CA LYS A 336 -1.56 -16.39 -8.91
C LYS A 336 -1.47 -14.91 -8.52
N VAL A 337 -2.33 -14.04 -9.08
CA VAL A 337 -2.28 -12.59 -8.88
C VAL A 337 -3.40 -12.17 -7.95
N ASN A 338 -3.08 -11.42 -6.87
CA ASN A 338 -4.03 -10.84 -5.92
C ASN A 338 -5.06 -11.86 -5.43
N VAL A 339 -4.57 -12.97 -4.91
CA VAL A 339 -5.40 -14.15 -4.58
C VAL A 339 -6.46 -13.89 -3.49
N HIS A 340 -6.28 -12.86 -2.69
CA HIS A 340 -7.24 -12.39 -1.68
C HIS A 340 -8.00 -11.12 -2.10
N GLY A 341 -7.99 -10.79 -3.40
CA GLY A 341 -8.47 -9.51 -3.91
C GLY A 341 -7.43 -8.42 -3.75
N GLY A 342 -7.67 -7.25 -4.33
CA GLY A 342 -6.74 -6.13 -4.30
C GLY A 342 -7.44 -4.79 -4.07
N ALA A 343 -6.79 -3.70 -4.45
CA ALA A 343 -7.21 -2.34 -4.09
C ALA A 343 -8.56 -1.91 -4.70
N CYS A 344 -8.98 -2.48 -5.82
CA CYS A 344 -10.34 -2.26 -6.35
C CYS A 344 -11.43 -2.71 -5.37
N ALA A 345 -11.15 -3.79 -4.61
CA ALA A 345 -12.07 -4.33 -3.63
C ALA A 345 -11.83 -3.79 -2.21
N GLN A 346 -10.57 -3.76 -1.78
CA GLN A 346 -10.19 -3.49 -0.39
C GLN A 346 -9.89 -2.02 -0.14
N GLY A 347 -9.39 -1.28 -1.15
CA GLY A 347 -9.01 0.12 -1.02
C GLY A 347 -7.50 0.39 -1.15
N HIS A 348 -7.17 1.70 -1.26
CA HIS A 348 -5.81 2.16 -1.54
C HIS A 348 -5.41 3.33 -0.62
N PRO A 349 -5.13 3.09 0.67
CA PRO A 349 -4.52 4.10 1.52
C PRO A 349 -3.11 4.38 1.00
N ILE A 350 -2.94 5.48 0.24
CA ILE A 350 -1.81 5.68 -0.69
C ILE A 350 -0.44 5.58 -0.02
N GLY A 351 -0.27 6.09 1.19
CA GLY A 351 1.00 6.01 1.93
C GLY A 351 1.31 4.61 2.48
N SER A 352 0.28 3.76 2.65
CA SER A 352 0.42 2.42 3.24
C SER A 352 0.50 1.29 2.23
N THR A 353 -0.15 1.42 1.08
CA THR A 353 -0.39 0.30 0.16
C THR A 353 0.88 -0.45 -0.24
N GLY A 354 2.00 0.26 -0.43
CA GLY A 354 3.25 -0.39 -0.85
C GLY A 354 3.79 -1.43 0.15
N SER A 355 3.66 -1.19 1.45
CA SER A 355 3.98 -2.17 2.49
C SER A 355 2.83 -3.14 2.74
N ARG A 356 1.58 -2.70 2.59
CA ARG A 356 0.40 -3.55 2.73
C ARG A 356 0.44 -4.75 1.78
N ILE A 357 0.76 -4.53 0.50
CA ILE A 357 0.83 -5.64 -0.46
C ILE A 357 1.94 -6.63 -0.14
N ILE A 358 3.04 -6.21 0.49
CA ILE A 358 4.09 -7.13 0.97
C ILE A 358 3.57 -7.95 2.16
N VAL A 359 2.85 -7.33 3.10
CA VAL A 359 2.21 -8.04 4.23
C VAL A 359 1.25 -9.11 3.72
N THR A 360 0.33 -8.74 2.82
CA THR A 360 -0.66 -9.67 2.26
C THR A 360 0.02 -10.81 1.48
N LEU A 361 0.99 -10.50 0.62
CA LEU A 361 1.76 -11.49 -0.13
C LEU A 361 2.41 -12.52 0.79
N MET A 362 3.13 -12.05 1.82
CA MET A 362 3.83 -12.91 2.77
C MET A 362 2.86 -13.86 3.49
N HIS A 363 1.74 -13.34 4.00
CA HIS A 363 0.72 -14.17 4.67
C HIS A 363 0.03 -15.14 3.71
N ALA A 364 -0.27 -14.74 2.48
CA ALA A 364 -0.80 -15.62 1.45
C ALA A 364 0.18 -16.76 1.10
N MET A 365 1.48 -16.45 0.97
CA MET A 365 2.52 -17.46 0.73
C MET A 365 2.55 -18.51 1.84
N HIS A 366 2.46 -18.09 3.11
CA HIS A 366 2.41 -19.02 4.24
C HIS A 366 1.13 -19.86 4.22
N HIS A 367 -0.03 -19.24 3.98
CA HIS A 367 -1.31 -19.94 3.95
C HIS A 367 -1.38 -21.01 2.87
N TYR A 368 -0.89 -20.68 1.66
CA TYR A 368 -0.94 -21.61 0.50
C TYR A 368 0.30 -22.49 0.34
N GLY A 369 1.28 -22.40 1.26
CA GLY A 369 2.52 -23.16 1.17
C GLY A 369 3.36 -22.81 -0.06
N LYS A 370 3.41 -21.54 -0.44
CA LYS A 370 4.13 -21.03 -1.61
C LYS A 370 5.49 -20.48 -1.20
N GLU A 371 6.49 -20.60 -2.10
CA GLU A 371 7.88 -20.31 -1.79
C GLU A 371 8.32 -18.92 -2.26
N ARG A 372 7.89 -18.48 -3.45
CA ARG A 372 8.35 -17.22 -4.07
C ARG A 372 7.22 -16.27 -4.36
N GLY A 373 7.40 -15.03 -3.97
CA GLY A 373 6.42 -13.98 -4.17
C GLY A 373 7.02 -12.68 -4.67
N VAL A 374 6.23 -11.93 -5.43
CA VAL A 374 6.57 -10.60 -5.93
C VAL A 374 5.44 -9.62 -5.63
N ALA A 375 5.78 -8.49 -5.02
CA ALA A 375 4.88 -7.35 -4.84
C ALA A 375 5.33 -6.19 -5.72
N ALA A 376 4.40 -5.54 -6.43
CA ALA A 376 4.68 -4.37 -7.29
C ALA A 376 3.54 -3.36 -7.27
N LEU A 377 3.86 -2.08 -7.47
CA LEU A 377 2.83 -1.04 -7.60
C LEU A 377 3.29 0.12 -8.48
N CYS A 378 2.31 0.75 -9.14
CA CYS A 378 2.49 2.03 -9.84
C CYS A 378 2.49 3.19 -8.85
N ILE A 379 3.08 4.29 -9.27
CA ILE A 379 3.26 5.50 -8.47
C ILE A 379 2.94 6.71 -9.35
N GLY A 380 2.10 7.61 -8.87
CA GLY A 380 1.88 8.91 -9.52
C GLY A 380 3.20 9.64 -9.74
N GLY A 381 3.34 10.29 -10.90
CA GLY A 381 4.62 10.86 -11.34
C GLY A 381 5.43 9.94 -12.27
N GLY A 382 4.84 8.81 -12.72
CA GLY A 382 5.45 7.94 -13.74
C GLY A 382 6.35 6.85 -13.19
N GLU A 383 6.27 6.51 -11.90
CA GLU A 383 7.20 5.56 -11.29
C GLU A 383 6.53 4.24 -10.89
N ALA A 384 7.35 3.26 -10.53
CA ALA A 384 6.95 2.00 -9.89
C ALA A 384 8.06 1.45 -9.01
N THR A 385 7.66 0.63 -8.02
CA THR A 385 8.58 -0.19 -7.23
C THR A 385 8.10 -1.63 -7.20
N ALA A 386 9.05 -2.56 -7.03
CA ALA A 386 8.79 -3.99 -6.89
C ALA A 386 9.75 -4.62 -5.89
N VAL A 387 9.28 -5.63 -5.15
CA VAL A 387 10.04 -6.40 -4.16
C VAL A 387 9.79 -7.89 -4.37
N ALA A 388 10.87 -8.69 -4.35
CA ALA A 388 10.84 -10.15 -4.39
C ALA A 388 11.18 -10.73 -3.03
N ILE A 389 10.39 -11.69 -2.57
CA ILE A 389 10.56 -12.40 -1.30
C ILE A 389 10.53 -13.91 -1.48
N GLU A 390 11.27 -14.63 -0.63
CA GLU A 390 11.14 -16.09 -0.47
C GLU A 390 10.65 -16.41 0.94
N LYS A 391 9.74 -17.38 1.05
CA LYS A 391 9.24 -17.87 2.35
C LYS A 391 10.38 -18.54 3.14
N CYS A 392 10.39 -18.34 4.45
CA CYS A 392 11.28 -19.04 5.38
C CYS A 392 10.61 -20.23 6.05
#